data_02bba950e5c18e159c179e9cf5cd9d36
#
_entry.id   02bba950e5c18e159c179e9cf5cd9d36
#
_cell.length_a   1.000
_cell.length_b   1.000
_cell.length_c   1.000
_cell.angle_alpha   90.00
_cell.angle_beta   90.00
_cell.angle_gamma   90.00
#
_symmetry.space_group_name_H-M   'P 1'
#
loop_
_entity.id
_entity.type
_entity.pdbx_description
1 polymer ?
#
loop_
_entity_poly.entity_id
_entity_poly.type
_entity_poly.pdbx_seq_one_letter_code
_entity_poly.pdbx_strand_id
1 'polypeptide(L)'
;MTTQPTGAGATGPGLVEVTGLTKSYRSTPALRDYNLSLEAGHIVGLMGPNGCGKTTLLKILAGVLSDYRGTVTIDGHAPGVATKEIVSYLPDADFLNTDWTAADAIRVYSTFFSDFDADKAASMIDFFALPTDRRLGEMSKGMGEKLQISLVMSRRARVFLLDEPISGVDPATRDVILEGILREFDPASLLIMSTHLISDIEHFVDYALFMKDGQVLLQGDADDLRATHGDSLDAIFRK
;
A
#
# COMPACT_ATOMS: atom_id res chain seq x y z
N MET A 1 3.10 -4.93 32.25
CA MET A 1 2.05 -5.95 32.02
C MET A 1 1.44 -5.65 30.65
N THR A 2 1.88 -6.40 29.65
CA THR A 2 1.49 -6.21 28.26
C THR A 2 0.23 -7.03 28.02
N THR A 3 -0.91 -6.40 27.95
CA THR A 3 -2.17 -7.04 27.56
C THR A 3 -2.19 -7.17 26.05
N GLN A 4 -2.02 -8.41 25.56
CA GLN A 4 -2.40 -8.74 24.19
C GLN A 4 -3.93 -8.70 24.08
N PRO A 5 -4.50 -7.98 23.11
CA PRO A 5 -5.90 -8.15 22.79
C PRO A 5 -6.07 -9.44 21.99
N THR A 6 -6.82 -10.36 22.55
CA THR A 6 -7.34 -11.56 21.89
C THR A 6 -8.42 -11.11 20.90
N GLY A 7 -8.05 -10.89 19.65
CA GLY A 7 -8.98 -10.81 18.52
C GLY A 7 -9.44 -12.22 18.16
N ALA A 8 -10.68 -12.55 18.45
CA ALA A 8 -11.30 -13.80 18.04
C ALA A 8 -11.72 -13.71 16.57
N GLY A 9 -11.39 -14.74 15.77
CA GLY A 9 -12.23 -15.14 14.64
C GLY A 9 -11.62 -15.27 13.25
N ALA A 10 -10.33 -15.54 13.09
CA ALA A 10 -9.84 -16.00 11.77
C ALA A 10 -9.65 -17.51 11.77
N THR A 11 -10.45 -18.25 11.00
CA THR A 11 -10.38 -19.73 10.90
C THR A 11 -9.49 -20.22 9.74
N GLY A 12 -8.60 -19.39 9.23
CA GLY A 12 -7.66 -19.74 8.17
C GLY A 12 -6.39 -18.89 8.20
N PRO A 13 -5.35 -19.25 7.46
CA PRO A 13 -4.18 -18.40 7.30
C PRO A 13 -4.58 -17.12 6.54
N GLY A 14 -4.09 -15.96 7.01
CA GLY A 14 -4.29 -14.67 6.35
C GLY A 14 -3.70 -14.66 4.93
N LEU A 15 -4.16 -13.73 4.11
CA LEU A 15 -3.60 -13.52 2.76
C LEU A 15 -2.14 -13.04 2.83
N VAL A 16 -1.81 -12.22 3.84
CA VAL A 16 -0.44 -11.79 4.15
C VAL A 16 -0.11 -12.17 5.58
N GLU A 17 0.93 -13.00 5.75
CA GLU A 17 1.43 -13.44 7.05
C GLU A 17 2.88 -13.03 7.24
N VAL A 18 3.19 -12.46 8.38
CA VAL A 18 4.55 -12.05 8.78
C VAL A 18 4.81 -12.53 10.20
N THR A 19 5.91 -13.26 10.40
CA THR A 19 6.31 -13.78 11.72
C THR A 19 7.79 -13.52 11.99
N GLY A 20 8.06 -12.80 13.08
CA GLY A 20 9.41 -12.52 13.55
C GLY A 20 10.27 -11.75 12.57
N LEU A 21 9.65 -10.93 11.70
CA LEU A 21 10.37 -10.22 10.64
C LEU A 21 11.33 -9.19 11.22
N THR A 22 12.60 -9.34 10.89
CA THR A 22 13.66 -8.43 11.31
C THR A 22 14.52 -8.03 10.12
N LYS A 23 14.72 -6.73 9.96
CA LYS A 23 15.57 -6.15 8.92
C LYS A 23 16.40 -5.00 9.46
N SER A 24 17.70 -4.99 9.13
CA SER A 24 18.60 -3.88 9.45
C SER A 24 19.33 -3.41 8.20
N TYR A 25 19.57 -2.11 8.13
CA TYR A 25 20.48 -1.49 7.17
C TYR A 25 21.77 -1.13 7.89
N ARG A 26 22.86 -1.86 7.61
CA ARG A 26 24.11 -1.79 8.39
C ARG A 26 23.81 -2.08 9.87
N SER A 27 23.99 -1.07 10.76
CA SER A 27 23.71 -1.17 12.19
C SER A 27 22.37 -0.62 12.61
N THR A 28 21.59 -0.03 11.69
CA THR A 28 20.29 0.58 12.00
C THR A 28 19.15 -0.39 11.73
N PRO A 29 18.44 -0.85 12.77
CA PRO A 29 17.27 -1.71 12.58
C PRO A 29 16.13 -0.91 11.95
N ALA A 30 15.53 -1.47 10.88
CA ALA A 30 14.35 -0.93 10.22
C ALA A 30 13.07 -1.68 10.60
N LEU A 31 13.18 -2.99 10.86
CA LEU A 31 12.09 -3.82 11.38
C LEU A 31 12.64 -4.71 12.50
N ARG A 32 11.86 -4.89 13.58
CA ARG A 32 12.27 -5.62 14.79
C ARG A 32 11.17 -6.55 15.24
N ASP A 33 11.36 -7.87 15.06
CA ASP A 33 10.41 -8.90 15.48
C ASP A 33 8.95 -8.56 15.08
N TYR A 34 8.79 -8.13 13.82
CA TYR A 34 7.53 -7.64 13.31
C TYR A 34 6.60 -8.80 12.99
N ASN A 35 5.37 -8.75 13.52
CA ASN A 35 4.37 -9.79 13.34
C ASN A 35 3.08 -9.17 12.82
N LEU A 36 2.47 -9.81 11.79
CA LEU A 36 1.28 -9.29 11.12
C LEU A 36 0.54 -10.44 10.45
N SER A 37 -0.79 -10.43 10.53
CA SER A 37 -1.69 -11.27 9.76
C SER A 37 -2.80 -10.40 9.19
N LEU A 38 -2.98 -10.42 7.87
CA LEU A 38 -4.02 -9.64 7.17
C LEU A 38 -4.79 -10.54 6.21
N GLU A 39 -6.09 -10.39 6.21
CA GLU A 39 -7.03 -11.09 5.31
C GLU A 39 -7.34 -10.22 4.08
N ALA A 40 -7.93 -10.84 3.04
CA ALA A 40 -8.54 -10.12 1.94
C ALA A 40 -9.77 -9.31 2.41
N GLY A 41 -10.17 -8.33 1.62
CA GLY A 41 -11.36 -7.52 1.90
C GLY A 41 -11.06 -6.22 2.66
N HIS A 42 -9.81 -5.98 3.05
CA HIS A 42 -9.44 -4.82 3.84
C HIS A 42 -8.66 -3.76 3.06
N ILE A 43 -8.93 -2.50 3.41
CA ILE A 43 -8.09 -1.34 3.09
C ILE A 43 -7.32 -0.97 4.36
N VAL A 44 -6.06 -1.36 4.40
CA VAL A 44 -5.18 -1.22 5.56
C VAL A 44 -4.39 0.07 5.47
N GLY A 45 -4.52 0.93 6.45
CA GLY A 45 -3.64 2.08 6.64
C GLY A 45 -2.39 1.70 7.42
N LEU A 46 -1.24 1.64 6.76
CA LEU A 46 0.08 1.46 7.37
C LEU A 46 0.64 2.84 7.79
N MET A 47 0.43 3.23 9.01
CA MET A 47 0.60 4.58 9.53
C MET A 47 1.81 4.70 10.43
N GLY A 48 2.54 5.81 10.34
CA GLY A 48 3.67 6.07 11.22
C GLY A 48 4.63 7.13 10.66
N PRO A 49 5.56 7.62 11.47
CA PRO A 49 6.49 8.67 11.07
C PRO A 49 7.45 8.19 9.99
N ASN A 50 8.09 9.14 9.32
CA ASN A 50 9.13 8.82 8.34
C ASN A 50 10.29 8.06 9.02
N GLY A 51 10.80 7.04 8.33
CA GLY A 51 11.89 6.19 8.84
C GLY A 51 11.47 5.09 9.82
N CYS A 52 10.18 4.92 10.16
CA CYS A 52 9.73 3.86 11.08
C CYS A 52 9.70 2.46 10.46
N GLY A 53 9.96 2.31 9.13
CA GLY A 53 10.06 1.01 8.47
C GLY A 53 8.95 0.66 7.48
N LYS A 54 7.96 1.53 7.23
CA LYS A 54 6.83 1.30 6.29
C LYS A 54 7.29 0.83 4.91
N THR A 55 8.10 1.66 4.24
CA THR A 55 8.67 1.34 2.92
C THR A 55 9.48 0.04 2.93
N THR A 56 10.21 -0.25 4.03
CA THR A 56 10.97 -1.51 4.17
C THR A 56 10.04 -2.71 4.18
N LEU A 57 8.95 -2.65 4.94
CA LEU A 57 7.93 -3.69 4.99
C LEU A 57 7.30 -3.90 3.60
N LEU A 58 6.84 -2.82 2.96
CA LEU A 58 6.22 -2.92 1.63
C LEU A 58 7.19 -3.48 0.57
N LYS A 59 8.47 -3.11 0.59
CA LYS A 59 9.48 -3.67 -0.31
C LYS A 59 9.74 -5.16 -0.08
N ILE A 60 9.66 -5.64 1.15
CA ILE A 60 9.75 -7.07 1.47
C ILE A 60 8.53 -7.80 0.92
N LEU A 61 7.32 -7.30 1.21
CA LEU A 61 6.07 -7.88 0.69
C LEU A 61 6.03 -7.89 -0.84
N ALA A 62 6.51 -6.83 -1.48
CA ALA A 62 6.60 -6.75 -2.95
C ALA A 62 7.68 -7.67 -3.55
N GLY A 63 8.49 -8.36 -2.72
CA GLY A 63 9.60 -9.20 -3.20
C GLY A 63 10.74 -8.40 -3.86
N VAL A 64 10.85 -7.11 -3.56
CA VAL A 64 11.94 -6.22 -4.00
C VAL A 64 13.14 -6.34 -3.07
N LEU A 65 12.90 -6.63 -1.79
CA LEU A 65 13.92 -6.79 -0.76
C LEU A 65 13.85 -8.20 -0.17
N SER A 66 14.93 -8.97 -0.31
CA SER A 66 15.00 -10.38 0.12
C SER A 66 15.94 -10.65 1.30
N ASP A 67 16.79 -9.68 1.68
CA ASP A 67 17.70 -9.80 2.81
C ASP A 67 17.01 -9.39 4.11
N TYR A 68 16.36 -10.35 4.77
CA TYR A 68 15.69 -10.21 6.07
C TYR A 68 15.71 -11.55 6.84
N ARG A 69 15.34 -11.51 8.12
CA ARG A 69 15.12 -12.71 8.96
C ARG A 69 13.64 -12.78 9.34
N GLY A 70 13.17 -13.98 9.66
CA GLY A 70 11.77 -14.26 9.94
C GLY A 70 11.06 -14.89 8.75
N THR A 71 9.76 -15.05 8.84
CA THR A 71 8.93 -15.66 7.81
C THR A 71 7.93 -14.63 7.28
N VAL A 72 7.81 -14.54 5.95
CA VAL A 72 6.82 -13.73 5.25
C VAL A 72 6.18 -14.61 4.20
N THR A 73 4.85 -14.65 4.16
CA THR A 73 4.10 -15.32 3.11
C THR A 73 2.96 -14.47 2.59
N ILE A 74 2.69 -14.60 1.29
CA ILE A 74 1.56 -14.00 0.59
C ILE A 74 0.86 -15.15 -0.12
N ASP A 75 -0.40 -15.40 0.23
CA ASP A 75 -1.16 -16.55 -0.25
C ASP A 75 -0.39 -17.88 -0.05
N GLY A 76 0.27 -18.02 1.10
CA GLY A 76 1.06 -19.19 1.46
C GLY A 76 2.46 -19.28 0.80
N HIS A 77 2.84 -18.32 -0.05
CA HIS A 77 4.11 -18.32 -0.77
C HIS A 77 5.05 -17.23 -0.26
N ALA A 78 6.34 -17.55 -0.13
CA ALA A 78 7.35 -16.52 0.18
C ALA A 78 7.43 -15.46 -0.94
N PRO A 79 7.68 -14.18 -0.60
CA PRO A 79 7.83 -13.12 -1.58
C PRO A 79 8.87 -13.45 -2.64
N GLY A 80 8.48 -13.44 -3.92
CA GLY A 80 9.33 -13.85 -5.04
C GLY A 80 8.58 -13.89 -6.36
N VAL A 81 8.99 -14.75 -7.27
CA VAL A 81 8.42 -14.83 -8.62
C VAL A 81 6.92 -15.13 -8.57
N ALA A 82 6.50 -16.14 -7.79
CA ALA A 82 5.09 -16.53 -7.67
C ALA A 82 4.21 -15.41 -7.11
N THR A 83 4.69 -14.67 -6.10
CA THR A 83 3.91 -13.59 -5.50
C THR A 83 3.85 -12.33 -6.36
N LYS A 84 4.80 -12.10 -7.27
CA LYS A 84 4.76 -10.97 -8.21
C LYS A 84 3.61 -11.04 -9.20
N GLU A 85 3.03 -12.20 -9.42
CA GLU A 85 1.84 -12.37 -10.25
C GLU A 85 0.57 -11.87 -9.54
N ILE A 86 0.54 -11.88 -8.21
CA ILE A 86 -0.61 -11.52 -7.40
C ILE A 86 -0.42 -10.26 -6.56
N VAL A 87 0.76 -9.64 -6.61
CA VAL A 87 1.08 -8.39 -5.91
C VAL A 87 1.28 -7.26 -6.90
N SER A 88 0.58 -6.15 -6.70
CA SER A 88 0.81 -4.89 -7.39
C SER A 88 1.43 -3.88 -6.43
N TYR A 89 2.54 -3.25 -6.82
CA TYR A 89 3.30 -2.36 -5.93
C TYR A 89 3.53 -0.99 -6.56
N LEU A 90 3.12 0.04 -5.86
CA LEU A 90 3.45 1.45 -6.13
C LEU A 90 4.57 1.87 -5.19
N PRO A 91 5.79 2.12 -5.65
CA PRO A 91 6.88 2.67 -4.83
C PRO A 91 6.68 4.17 -4.56
N ASP A 92 7.29 4.68 -3.49
CA ASP A 92 7.33 6.14 -3.15
C ASP A 92 8.11 6.99 -4.18
N ALA A 93 8.81 6.39 -5.10
CA ALA A 93 9.58 7.08 -6.14
C ALA A 93 8.97 6.87 -7.52
N ASP A 94 9.06 7.90 -8.37
CA ASP A 94 8.70 7.78 -9.77
C ASP A 94 9.47 6.66 -10.44
N PHE A 95 8.76 5.76 -11.11
CA PHE A 95 9.34 4.57 -11.76
C PHE A 95 9.08 4.54 -13.27
N LEU A 96 8.28 5.47 -13.80
CA LEU A 96 7.97 5.53 -15.22
C LEU A 96 9.02 6.36 -15.97
N ASN A 97 9.27 5.98 -17.21
CA ASN A 97 10.15 6.77 -18.09
C ASN A 97 9.47 8.11 -18.45
N THR A 98 10.15 9.20 -18.22
CA THR A 98 9.67 10.58 -18.45
C THR A 98 9.37 10.89 -19.92
N ASP A 99 9.95 10.12 -20.86
CA ASP A 99 9.69 10.27 -22.30
C ASP A 99 8.40 9.57 -22.76
N TRP A 100 7.81 8.72 -21.94
CA TRP A 100 6.56 8.02 -22.28
C TRP A 100 5.36 8.93 -22.15
N THR A 101 4.35 8.64 -22.97
CA THR A 101 2.97 9.10 -22.79
C THR A 101 2.18 8.12 -21.92
N ALA A 102 0.96 8.48 -21.50
CA ALA A 102 0.07 7.55 -20.83
C ALA A 102 -0.24 6.29 -21.69
N ALA A 103 -0.40 6.49 -23.02
CA ALA A 103 -0.62 5.39 -23.95
C ALA A 103 0.60 4.46 -24.05
N ASP A 104 1.83 5.00 -24.00
CA ASP A 104 3.05 4.20 -23.97
C ASP A 104 3.14 3.37 -22.68
N ALA A 105 2.81 3.97 -21.54
CA ALA A 105 2.81 3.29 -20.25
C ALA A 105 1.81 2.13 -20.22
N ILE A 106 0.58 2.32 -20.71
CA ILE A 106 -0.42 1.25 -20.84
C ILE A 106 0.12 0.12 -21.73
N ARG A 107 0.71 0.44 -22.88
CA ARG A 107 1.27 -0.57 -23.78
C ARG A 107 2.39 -1.40 -23.14
N VAL A 108 3.28 -0.72 -22.39
CA VAL A 108 4.36 -1.40 -21.67
C VAL A 108 3.79 -2.31 -20.59
N TYR A 109 2.85 -1.82 -19.77
CA TYR A 109 2.20 -2.64 -18.74
C TYR A 109 1.48 -3.85 -19.33
N SER A 110 0.72 -3.67 -20.42
CA SER A 110 0.06 -4.77 -21.13
C SER A 110 1.04 -5.81 -21.67
N THR A 111 2.29 -5.42 -21.94
CA THR A 111 3.32 -6.33 -22.43
C THR A 111 3.96 -7.15 -21.30
N PHE A 112 4.19 -6.52 -20.14
CA PHE A 112 4.91 -7.14 -19.03
C PHE A 112 4.02 -7.87 -18.03
N PHE A 113 2.75 -7.45 -17.88
CA PHE A 113 1.82 -8.02 -16.92
C PHE A 113 0.62 -8.65 -17.63
N SER A 114 0.56 -9.98 -17.63
CA SER A 114 -0.54 -10.72 -18.25
C SER A 114 -1.91 -10.50 -17.58
N ASP A 115 -1.89 -10.03 -16.34
CA ASP A 115 -3.05 -9.68 -15.51
C ASP A 115 -3.45 -8.21 -15.60
N PHE A 116 -2.78 -7.41 -16.45
CA PHE A 116 -3.09 -5.99 -16.62
C PHE A 116 -4.36 -5.77 -17.45
N ASP A 117 -5.25 -4.94 -16.94
CA ASP A 117 -6.50 -4.55 -17.57
C ASP A 117 -6.37 -3.16 -18.20
N ALA A 118 -6.13 -3.13 -19.51
CA ALA A 118 -5.93 -1.88 -20.26
C ALA A 118 -7.19 -1.00 -20.31
N ASP A 119 -8.39 -1.61 -20.31
CA ASP A 119 -9.66 -0.87 -20.32
C ASP A 119 -9.89 -0.20 -18.97
N LYS A 120 -9.55 -0.89 -17.87
CA LYS A 120 -9.57 -0.32 -16.52
C LYS A 120 -8.60 0.85 -16.41
N ALA A 121 -7.37 0.71 -16.93
CA ALA A 121 -6.38 1.79 -16.94
C ALA A 121 -6.88 3.01 -17.73
N ALA A 122 -7.47 2.81 -18.90
CA ALA A 122 -8.05 3.89 -19.69
C ALA A 122 -9.20 4.58 -18.93
N SER A 123 -10.09 3.83 -18.28
CA SER A 123 -11.17 4.39 -17.46
C SER A 123 -10.65 5.23 -16.29
N MET A 124 -9.56 4.80 -15.62
CA MET A 124 -8.94 5.59 -14.56
C MET A 124 -8.28 6.87 -15.08
N ILE A 125 -7.63 6.81 -16.25
CA ILE A 125 -7.03 7.96 -16.91
C ILE A 125 -8.11 8.99 -17.26
N ASP A 126 -9.26 8.54 -17.77
CA ASP A 126 -10.42 9.41 -18.05
C ASP A 126 -11.01 10.01 -16.77
N PHE A 127 -11.17 9.19 -15.70
CA PHE A 127 -11.63 9.65 -14.40
C PHE A 127 -10.72 10.74 -13.82
N PHE A 128 -9.41 10.58 -13.94
CA PHE A 128 -8.42 11.56 -13.48
C PHE A 128 -8.23 12.72 -14.44
N ALA A 129 -8.93 12.74 -15.59
CA ALA A 129 -8.79 13.74 -16.67
C ALA A 129 -7.33 13.95 -17.11
N LEU A 130 -6.58 12.85 -17.27
CA LEU A 130 -5.17 12.91 -17.66
C LEU A 130 -5.04 13.03 -19.18
N PRO A 131 -4.11 13.87 -19.69
CA PRO A 131 -3.81 13.92 -21.12
C PRO A 131 -3.11 12.64 -21.57
N THR A 132 -3.60 12.02 -22.64
CA THR A 132 -3.08 10.74 -23.14
C THR A 132 -1.87 10.88 -24.06
N ASP A 133 -1.68 12.06 -24.65
CA ASP A 133 -0.66 12.41 -25.65
C ASP A 133 0.54 13.20 -25.08
N ARG A 134 0.43 13.69 -23.85
CA ARG A 134 1.50 14.43 -23.18
C ARG A 134 2.54 13.48 -22.60
N ARG A 135 3.82 13.83 -22.71
CA ARG A 135 4.91 13.09 -22.06
C ARG A 135 4.87 13.25 -20.53
N LEU A 136 5.27 12.22 -19.81
CA LEU A 136 5.29 12.24 -18.34
C LEU A 136 6.18 13.36 -17.80
N GLY A 137 7.33 13.62 -18.43
CA GLY A 137 8.23 14.73 -18.05
C GLY A 137 7.62 16.13 -18.17
N GLU A 138 6.49 16.27 -18.88
CA GLU A 138 5.73 17.51 -19.03
C GLU A 138 4.48 17.57 -18.13
N MET A 139 4.19 16.49 -17.41
CA MET A 139 3.08 16.41 -16.45
C MET A 139 3.45 17.05 -15.12
N SER A 140 2.45 17.58 -14.42
CA SER A 140 2.65 17.97 -13.02
C SER A 140 2.87 16.73 -12.14
N LYS A 141 3.46 16.90 -10.94
CA LYS A 141 3.64 15.81 -10.00
C LYS A 141 2.32 15.06 -9.76
N GLY A 142 1.23 15.76 -9.44
CA GLY A 142 -0.07 15.14 -9.20
C GLY A 142 -0.64 14.38 -10.40
N MET A 143 -0.33 14.81 -11.64
CA MET A 143 -0.70 14.06 -12.84
C MET A 143 0.13 12.78 -12.97
N GLY A 144 1.43 12.84 -12.69
CA GLY A 144 2.31 11.68 -12.68
C GLY A 144 1.86 10.64 -11.64
N GLU A 145 1.55 11.07 -10.42
CA GLU A 145 1.01 10.20 -9.35
C GLU A 145 -0.29 9.51 -9.77
N LYS A 146 -1.25 10.27 -10.31
CA LYS A 146 -2.52 9.72 -10.83
C LYS A 146 -2.30 8.67 -11.91
N LEU A 147 -1.35 8.89 -12.83
CA LEU A 147 -1.03 7.91 -13.87
C LEU A 147 -0.40 6.64 -13.27
N GLN A 148 0.57 6.76 -12.36
CA GLN A 148 1.20 5.62 -11.71
C GLN A 148 0.17 4.77 -10.94
N ILE A 149 -0.73 5.42 -10.21
CA ILE A 149 -1.84 4.78 -9.50
C ILE A 149 -2.77 4.08 -10.48
N SER A 150 -3.13 4.72 -11.60
CA SER A 150 -3.98 4.11 -12.63
C SER A 150 -3.38 2.81 -13.15
N LEU A 151 -2.08 2.76 -13.39
CA LEU A 151 -1.40 1.56 -13.87
C LEU A 151 -1.36 0.46 -12.81
N VAL A 152 -1.01 0.81 -11.57
CA VAL A 152 -0.90 -0.15 -10.45
C VAL A 152 -2.26 -0.75 -10.10
N MET A 153 -3.32 0.07 -10.01
CA MET A 153 -4.68 -0.37 -9.69
C MET A 153 -5.36 -1.11 -10.82
N SER A 154 -4.82 -1.05 -12.04
CA SER A 154 -5.36 -1.78 -13.21
C SER A 154 -4.79 -3.18 -13.38
N ARG A 155 -3.99 -3.68 -12.46
CA ARG A 155 -3.65 -5.09 -12.36
C ARG A 155 -4.77 -5.87 -11.66
N ARG A 156 -4.96 -7.14 -12.04
CA ARG A 156 -5.86 -8.08 -11.35
C ARG A 156 -5.12 -8.76 -10.19
N ALA A 157 -4.49 -7.93 -9.34
CA ALA A 157 -3.73 -8.40 -8.20
C ALA A 157 -4.65 -8.76 -7.02
N ARG A 158 -4.17 -9.65 -6.15
CA ARG A 158 -4.82 -9.98 -4.88
C ARG A 158 -4.33 -9.08 -3.74
N VAL A 159 -3.12 -8.52 -3.86
CA VAL A 159 -2.54 -7.60 -2.88
C VAL A 159 -2.02 -6.36 -3.58
N PHE A 160 -2.52 -5.21 -3.16
CA PHE A 160 -2.05 -3.90 -3.60
C PHE A 160 -1.23 -3.25 -2.49
N LEU A 161 -0.03 -2.84 -2.80
CA LEU A 161 0.90 -2.18 -1.89
C LEU A 161 1.18 -0.79 -2.42
N LEU A 162 0.71 0.25 -1.72
CA LEU A 162 0.86 1.65 -2.13
C LEU A 162 1.75 2.38 -1.12
N ASP A 163 2.95 2.77 -1.53
CA ASP A 163 3.92 3.43 -0.66
C ASP A 163 3.83 4.95 -0.81
N GLU A 164 3.26 5.63 0.19
CA GLU A 164 3.05 7.08 0.25
C GLU A 164 2.30 7.67 -0.99
N PRO A 165 1.19 7.08 -1.47
CA PRO A 165 0.56 7.41 -2.77
C PRO A 165 0.01 8.84 -2.86
N ILE A 166 -0.12 9.55 -1.75
CA ILE A 166 -0.65 10.92 -1.68
C ILE A 166 0.39 11.92 -1.16
N SER A 167 1.67 11.50 -1.06
CA SER A 167 2.73 12.35 -0.53
C SER A 167 3.15 13.42 -1.54
N GLY A 168 3.21 14.66 -1.06
CA GLY A 168 3.73 15.78 -1.86
C GLY A 168 2.80 16.28 -2.97
N VAL A 169 1.52 15.92 -2.94
CA VAL A 169 0.46 16.54 -3.75
C VAL A 169 -0.44 17.43 -2.89
N ASP A 170 -1.16 18.36 -3.52
CA ASP A 170 -2.08 19.26 -2.82
C ASP A 170 -3.31 18.51 -2.27
N PRO A 171 -4.01 19.06 -1.25
CA PRO A 171 -5.15 18.37 -0.61
C PRO A 171 -6.27 17.96 -1.59
N ALA A 172 -6.64 18.83 -2.53
CA ALA A 172 -7.70 18.50 -3.50
C ALA A 172 -7.31 17.34 -4.42
N THR A 173 -6.04 17.27 -4.81
CA THR A 173 -5.50 16.15 -5.59
C THR A 173 -5.48 14.86 -4.77
N ARG A 174 -5.22 14.91 -3.45
CA ARG A 174 -5.27 13.73 -2.55
C ARG A 174 -6.66 13.11 -2.53
N ASP A 175 -7.69 13.92 -2.32
CA ASP A 175 -9.08 13.45 -2.28
C ASP A 175 -9.45 12.71 -3.57
N VAL A 176 -9.11 13.28 -4.73
CA VAL A 176 -9.36 12.66 -6.03
C VAL A 176 -8.60 11.35 -6.22
N ILE A 177 -7.34 11.28 -5.74
CA ILE A 177 -6.53 10.05 -5.78
C ILE A 177 -7.18 8.96 -4.92
N LEU A 178 -7.55 9.28 -3.68
CA LEU A 178 -8.18 8.34 -2.76
C LEU A 178 -9.52 7.84 -3.29
N GLU A 179 -10.34 8.74 -3.87
CA GLU A 179 -11.59 8.35 -4.53
C GLU A 179 -11.34 7.38 -5.70
N GLY A 180 -10.33 7.64 -6.53
CA GLY A 180 -9.95 6.77 -7.63
C GLY A 180 -9.49 5.38 -7.16
N ILE A 181 -8.72 5.30 -6.06
CA ILE A 181 -8.29 4.04 -5.46
C ILE A 181 -9.51 3.26 -4.94
N LEU A 182 -10.40 3.91 -4.19
CA LEU A 182 -11.61 3.26 -3.63
C LEU A 182 -12.55 2.74 -4.71
N ARG A 183 -12.74 3.51 -5.76
CA ARG A 183 -13.59 3.13 -6.90
C ARG A 183 -13.11 1.81 -7.54
N GLU A 184 -11.82 1.60 -7.57
CA GLU A 184 -11.19 0.45 -8.25
C GLU A 184 -10.80 -0.69 -7.31
N PHE A 185 -11.03 -0.53 -6.00
CA PHE A 185 -10.76 -1.56 -5.00
C PHE A 185 -11.71 -2.75 -5.17
N ASP A 186 -11.15 -3.95 -5.25
CA ASP A 186 -11.90 -5.21 -5.27
C ASP A 186 -11.97 -5.78 -3.84
N PRO A 187 -13.17 -5.99 -3.26
CA PRO A 187 -13.32 -6.60 -1.94
C PRO A 187 -12.74 -8.01 -1.80
N ALA A 188 -12.39 -8.68 -2.89
CA ALA A 188 -11.66 -9.95 -2.86
C ALA A 188 -10.14 -9.76 -2.73
N SER A 189 -9.64 -8.52 -2.76
CA SER A 189 -8.23 -8.17 -2.63
C SER A 189 -7.92 -7.58 -1.25
N LEU A 190 -6.63 -7.37 -0.98
CA LEU A 190 -6.10 -6.64 0.16
C LEU A 190 -5.36 -5.40 -0.37
N LEU A 191 -5.66 -4.22 0.17
CA LEU A 191 -4.92 -3.01 -0.14
C LEU A 191 -4.19 -2.52 1.12
N ILE A 192 -2.88 -2.32 1.03
CA ILE A 192 -2.06 -1.74 2.10
C ILE A 192 -1.50 -0.40 1.59
N MET A 193 -1.89 0.68 2.23
CA MET A 193 -1.45 2.04 1.90
C MET A 193 -0.60 2.60 3.03
N SER A 194 0.67 2.90 2.76
CA SER A 194 1.54 3.57 3.74
C SER A 194 1.35 5.08 3.71
N THR A 195 1.37 5.70 4.88
CA THR A 195 1.39 7.16 4.99
C THR A 195 1.89 7.66 6.35
N HIS A 196 2.39 8.88 6.35
CA HIS A 196 2.60 9.69 7.56
C HIS A 196 1.50 10.75 7.75
N LEU A 197 0.55 10.86 6.80
CA LEU A 197 -0.58 11.79 6.79
C LEU A 197 -1.86 11.05 7.22
N ILE A 198 -1.96 10.71 8.51
CA ILE A 198 -3.02 9.85 9.05
C ILE A 198 -4.41 10.47 8.86
N SER A 199 -4.53 11.79 9.13
CA SER A 199 -5.79 12.52 9.00
C SER A 199 -6.38 12.47 7.58
N ASP A 200 -5.55 12.32 6.57
CA ASP A 200 -6.00 12.35 5.17
C ASP A 200 -6.60 11.00 4.73
N ILE A 201 -6.17 9.89 5.36
CA ILE A 201 -6.65 8.55 5.00
C ILE A 201 -7.55 7.88 6.03
N GLU A 202 -7.70 8.42 7.25
CA GLU A 202 -8.40 7.76 8.33
C GLU A 202 -9.88 7.43 8.04
N HIS A 203 -10.52 8.12 7.09
CA HIS A 203 -11.89 7.86 6.65
C HIS A 203 -11.99 6.83 5.52
N PHE A 204 -10.87 6.44 4.94
CA PHE A 204 -10.79 5.53 3.79
C PHE A 204 -10.34 4.12 4.18
N VAL A 205 -9.78 3.97 5.39
CA VAL A 205 -9.24 2.69 5.87
C VAL A 205 -10.22 2.02 6.83
N ASP A 206 -10.37 0.72 6.69
CA ASP A 206 -11.17 -0.12 7.61
C ASP A 206 -10.28 -0.84 8.64
N TYR A 207 -8.97 -0.95 8.39
CA TYR A 207 -8.02 -1.52 9.33
C TYR A 207 -6.81 -0.59 9.50
N ALA A 208 -6.45 -0.29 10.74
CA ALA A 208 -5.32 0.57 11.07
C ALA A 208 -4.14 -0.23 11.60
N LEU A 209 -2.94 0.08 11.11
CA LEU A 209 -1.69 -0.51 11.53
C LEU A 209 -0.69 0.60 11.84
N PHE A 210 -0.49 0.89 13.11
CA PHE A 210 0.44 1.93 13.56
C PHE A 210 1.83 1.36 13.78
N MET A 211 2.82 1.98 13.12
CA MET A 211 4.23 1.63 13.23
C MET A 211 5.04 2.70 13.94
N LYS A 212 5.94 2.27 14.81
CA LYS A 212 6.97 3.12 15.44
C LYS A 212 8.25 2.30 15.66
N ASP A 213 9.40 2.87 15.34
CA ASP A 213 10.72 2.28 15.59
C ASP A 213 10.89 0.83 15.08
N GLY A 214 10.27 0.52 13.94
CA GLY A 214 10.33 -0.79 13.30
C GLY A 214 9.43 -1.86 13.93
N GLN A 215 8.48 -1.49 14.76
CA GLN A 215 7.54 -2.40 15.43
C GLN A 215 6.09 -1.96 15.22
N VAL A 216 5.17 -2.90 15.39
CA VAL A 216 3.73 -2.59 15.49
C VAL A 216 3.49 -1.97 16.87
N LEU A 217 2.97 -0.76 16.90
CA LEU A 217 2.56 -0.08 18.13
C LEU A 217 1.13 -0.46 18.52
N LEU A 218 0.23 -0.44 17.54
CA LEU A 218 -1.19 -0.74 17.70
C LEU A 218 -1.75 -1.18 16.34
N GLN A 219 -2.67 -2.12 16.34
CA GLN A 219 -3.40 -2.55 15.13
C GLN A 219 -4.81 -3.00 15.45
N GLY A 220 -5.70 -2.89 14.49
CA GLY A 220 -7.08 -3.35 14.61
C GLY A 220 -8.02 -2.71 13.61
N ASP A 221 -9.27 -3.15 13.64
CA ASP A 221 -10.36 -2.50 12.94
C ASP A 221 -10.42 -1.01 13.31
N ALA A 222 -10.57 -0.17 12.30
CA ALA A 222 -10.48 1.28 12.48
C ALA A 222 -11.62 1.83 13.33
N ASP A 223 -12.84 1.29 13.19
CA ASP A 223 -14.00 1.72 13.96
C ASP A 223 -13.93 1.24 15.40
N ASP A 224 -13.45 0.01 15.62
CA ASP A 224 -13.20 -0.53 16.97
C ASP A 224 -12.14 0.28 17.72
N LEU A 225 -11.07 0.69 17.04
CA LEU A 225 -10.05 1.55 17.63
C LEU A 225 -10.61 2.93 17.99
N ARG A 226 -11.39 3.56 17.09
CA ARG A 226 -12.06 4.83 17.37
C ARG A 226 -13.02 4.72 18.56
N ALA A 227 -13.84 3.67 18.59
CA ALA A 227 -14.79 3.42 19.67
C ALA A 227 -14.10 3.19 21.02
N THR A 228 -13.01 2.39 21.04
CA THR A 228 -12.28 2.04 22.26
C THR A 228 -11.54 3.25 22.85
N HIS A 229 -10.95 4.08 22.01
CA HIS A 229 -10.13 5.22 22.44
C HIS A 229 -10.91 6.55 22.50
N GLY A 230 -12.10 6.63 21.90
CA GLY A 230 -12.94 7.83 21.86
C GLY A 230 -12.36 8.97 21.03
N ASP A 231 -11.50 8.68 20.04
CA ASP A 231 -10.75 9.66 19.27
C ASP A 231 -10.56 9.24 17.79
N SER A 232 -10.13 10.18 16.95
CA SER A 232 -9.71 9.91 15.58
C SER A 232 -8.43 9.05 15.56
N LEU A 233 -8.15 8.37 14.45
CA LEU A 233 -6.93 7.57 14.30
C LEU A 233 -5.66 8.44 14.43
N ASP A 234 -5.67 9.66 13.92
CA ASP A 234 -4.57 10.61 14.08
C ASP A 234 -4.33 10.99 15.55
N ALA A 235 -5.42 11.25 16.32
CA ALA A 235 -5.31 11.56 17.74
C ALA A 235 -4.85 10.34 18.57
N ILE A 236 -5.30 9.14 18.24
CA ILE A 236 -4.85 7.88 18.88
C ILE A 236 -3.35 7.70 18.69
N PHE A 237 -2.84 7.92 17.48
CA PHE A 237 -1.43 7.76 17.17
C PHE A 237 -0.51 8.75 17.91
N ARG A 238 -1.00 9.96 18.21
CA ARG A 238 -0.23 11.02 18.87
C ARG A 238 -0.12 10.87 20.39
N LYS A 239 -0.91 9.98 21.00
CA LYS A 239 -0.87 9.66 22.44
C LYS A 239 0.26 8.70 22.78
#